data_20c6d66bcc5c5c9ef3a23e7d5b67c7f7
#
_entry.id   20c6d66bcc5c5c9ef3a23e7d5b67c7f7
#
_cell.length_a   1.000
_cell.length_b   1.000
_cell.length_c   1.000
_cell.angle_alpha   90.00
_cell.angle_beta   90.00
_cell.angle_gamma   90.00
#
_symmetry.space_group_name_H-M   'P 1'
#
loop_
_entity.id
_entity.type
_entity.pdbx_description
1 polymer ?
#
loop_
_entity_poly.entity_id
_entity_poly.type
_entity_poly.pdbx_seq_one_letter_code
_entity_poly.pdbx_strand_id
1 'polypeptide(L)'
;MKTLVVAATEMEIRQAKEALPNVEFLVTGVGMVNTAYKLGKHLAAHSYDFIINAGVCGCFNRKYELGTLLNISVDAFADLGADDNGRFIDLFGLNLVDKNERPFTDGLIINFSHAPFGNLEEVVGITVNTASGNQKQIDLLVEQYKPVTESMEGAAFAYVCELENAKYVQIRAISNYVEPRNKENWKMGLAVKNLNEYLIGLLQ
;
A
#
# COMPACT_ATOMS: atom_id res chain seq x y z
N MET A 1 5.61 -19.46 -12.52
CA MET A 1 5.17 -18.06 -12.55
C MET A 1 6.30 -17.21 -11.95
N LYS A 2 6.80 -16.26 -12.72
CA LYS A 2 7.88 -15.35 -12.24
C LYS A 2 7.25 -14.23 -11.41
N THR A 3 7.49 -14.24 -10.10
CA THR A 3 6.89 -13.30 -9.15
C THR A 3 7.95 -12.38 -8.57
N LEU A 4 7.62 -11.09 -8.45
CA LEU A 4 8.40 -10.10 -7.70
C LEU A 4 7.66 -9.74 -6.41
N VAL A 5 8.36 -9.78 -5.27
CA VAL A 5 7.86 -9.24 -4.00
C VAL A 5 8.54 -7.89 -3.74
N VAL A 6 7.74 -6.85 -3.55
CA VAL A 6 8.18 -5.47 -3.31
C VAL A 6 7.82 -5.07 -1.89
N ALA A 7 8.77 -4.52 -1.14
CA ALA A 7 8.54 -4.01 0.20
C ALA A 7 9.31 -2.69 0.42
N ALA A 8 8.86 -1.88 1.36
CA ALA A 8 9.55 -0.66 1.71
C ALA A 8 10.87 -0.96 2.45
N THR A 9 10.89 -1.97 3.31
CA THR A 9 12.03 -2.28 4.17
C THR A 9 12.35 -3.78 4.16
N GLU A 10 13.63 -4.09 4.38
CA GLU A 10 14.09 -5.48 4.58
C GLU A 10 13.43 -6.12 5.82
N MET A 11 13.12 -5.33 6.84
CA MET A 11 12.48 -5.81 8.06
C MET A 11 11.13 -6.46 7.80
N GLU A 12 10.36 -5.94 6.83
CA GLU A 12 9.02 -6.44 6.51
C GLU A 12 9.03 -7.82 5.85
N ILE A 13 10.11 -8.17 5.13
CA ILE A 13 10.13 -9.37 4.26
C ILE A 13 11.29 -10.32 4.52
N ARG A 14 12.12 -10.08 5.54
CA ARG A 14 13.36 -10.83 5.76
C ARG A 14 13.14 -12.34 5.84
N GLN A 15 12.16 -12.80 6.62
CA GLN A 15 11.91 -14.23 6.81
C GLN A 15 11.41 -14.90 5.51
N ALA A 16 10.52 -14.22 4.77
CA ALA A 16 10.06 -14.71 3.48
C ALA A 16 11.20 -14.78 2.46
N LYS A 17 12.07 -13.77 2.42
CA LYS A 17 13.23 -13.73 1.52
C LYS A 17 14.22 -14.85 1.80
N GLU A 18 14.46 -15.15 3.08
CA GLU A 18 15.33 -16.27 3.49
C GLU A 18 14.72 -17.65 3.16
N ALA A 19 13.40 -17.78 3.27
CA ALA A 19 12.67 -19.02 3.03
C ALA A 19 12.39 -19.30 1.54
N LEU A 20 12.41 -18.27 0.69
CA LEU A 20 12.01 -18.33 -0.73
C LEU A 20 13.17 -17.92 -1.66
N PRO A 21 14.26 -18.70 -1.75
CA PRO A 21 15.47 -18.32 -2.50
C PRO A 21 15.25 -18.18 -4.02
N ASN A 22 14.15 -18.72 -4.56
CA ASN A 22 13.82 -18.66 -5.98
C ASN A 22 12.84 -17.50 -6.31
N VAL A 23 12.40 -16.72 -5.33
CA VAL A 23 11.55 -15.55 -5.52
C VAL A 23 12.41 -14.30 -5.53
N GLU A 24 12.11 -13.38 -6.43
CA GLU A 24 12.83 -12.10 -6.49
C GLU A 24 12.19 -11.09 -5.53
N PHE A 25 13.05 -10.37 -4.77
CA PHE A 25 12.62 -9.39 -3.80
C PHE A 25 13.25 -8.03 -4.09
N LEU A 26 12.44 -6.96 -4.09
CA LEU A 26 12.87 -5.58 -4.28
C LEU A 26 12.54 -4.74 -3.03
N VAL A 27 13.58 -4.22 -2.37
CA VAL A 27 13.41 -3.23 -1.28
C VAL A 27 13.51 -1.83 -1.85
N THR A 28 12.38 -1.13 -1.86
CA THR A 28 12.29 0.21 -2.46
C THR A 28 12.82 1.31 -1.55
N GLY A 29 12.73 1.17 -0.25
CA GLY A 29 12.84 2.23 0.74
C GLY A 29 11.46 2.81 1.06
N VAL A 30 11.38 3.52 2.17
CA VAL A 30 10.13 4.11 2.67
C VAL A 30 9.69 5.29 1.80
N GLY A 31 8.39 5.37 1.57
CA GLY A 31 7.71 6.51 0.97
C GLY A 31 7.53 6.41 -0.55
N MET A 32 6.58 7.21 -1.04
CA MET A 32 6.10 7.18 -2.42
C MET A 32 7.18 7.42 -3.47
N VAL A 33 8.08 8.37 -3.22
CA VAL A 33 9.15 8.73 -4.18
C VAL A 33 10.14 7.59 -4.37
N ASN A 34 10.57 6.94 -3.27
CA ASN A 34 11.46 5.79 -3.32
C ASN A 34 10.81 4.63 -4.06
N THR A 35 9.54 4.36 -3.75
CA THR A 35 8.77 3.27 -4.34
C THR A 35 8.61 3.49 -5.84
N ALA A 36 8.14 4.66 -6.27
CA ALA A 36 7.93 4.98 -7.67
C ALA A 36 9.24 4.89 -8.47
N TYR A 37 10.32 5.50 -7.97
CA TYR A 37 11.60 5.54 -8.68
C TYR A 37 12.21 4.14 -8.83
N LYS A 38 12.32 3.39 -7.71
CA LYS A 38 13.00 2.09 -7.74
C LYS A 38 12.19 1.03 -8.47
N LEU A 39 10.88 1.00 -8.27
CA LEU A 39 10.02 0.04 -8.96
C LEU A 39 9.97 0.35 -10.46
N GLY A 40 9.75 1.59 -10.87
CA GLY A 40 9.72 1.98 -12.28
C GLY A 40 11.03 1.66 -12.98
N LYS A 41 12.18 2.00 -12.36
CA LYS A 41 13.50 1.65 -12.89
C LYS A 41 13.70 0.15 -13.01
N HIS A 42 13.20 -0.63 -12.04
CA HIS A 42 13.32 -2.08 -12.04
C HIS A 42 12.47 -2.72 -13.15
N LEU A 43 11.21 -2.30 -13.30
CA LEU A 43 10.30 -2.81 -14.31
C LEU A 43 10.69 -2.40 -15.74
N ALA A 44 11.40 -1.31 -15.93
CA ALA A 44 11.96 -0.93 -17.22
C ALA A 44 12.99 -1.96 -17.77
N ALA A 45 13.59 -2.79 -16.90
CA ALA A 45 14.60 -3.77 -17.27
C ALA A 45 14.14 -5.23 -17.06
N HIS A 46 13.04 -5.46 -16.34
CA HIS A 46 12.60 -6.81 -15.95
C HIS A 46 11.09 -6.95 -16.09
N SER A 47 10.63 -8.11 -16.49
CA SER A 47 9.20 -8.45 -16.58
C SER A 47 8.86 -9.59 -15.61
N TYR A 48 7.64 -9.54 -15.07
CA TYR A 48 7.08 -10.52 -14.13
C TYR A 48 5.68 -10.91 -14.56
N ASP A 49 5.29 -12.13 -14.24
CA ASP A 49 3.91 -12.59 -14.43
C ASP A 49 2.99 -11.92 -13.39
N PHE A 50 3.54 -11.64 -12.19
CA PHE A 50 2.81 -11.06 -11.08
C PHE A 50 3.73 -10.31 -10.11
N ILE A 51 3.25 -9.21 -9.52
CA ILE A 51 3.98 -8.39 -8.55
C ILE A 51 3.18 -8.27 -7.24
N ILE A 52 3.83 -8.55 -6.12
CA ILE A 52 3.23 -8.46 -4.78
C ILE A 52 3.86 -7.29 -4.03
N ASN A 53 3.07 -6.29 -3.65
CA ASN A 53 3.52 -5.32 -2.66
C ASN A 53 3.19 -5.86 -1.27
N ALA A 54 4.21 -6.11 -0.48
CA ALA A 54 4.10 -6.67 0.85
C ALA A 54 4.58 -5.66 1.90
N GLY A 55 3.77 -5.36 2.89
CA GLY A 55 4.14 -4.41 3.94
C GLY A 55 3.14 -4.35 5.08
N VAL A 56 3.41 -3.46 6.03
CA VAL A 56 2.51 -3.17 7.14
C VAL A 56 1.68 -1.92 6.86
N CYS A 57 0.60 -1.73 7.62
CA CYS A 57 -0.26 -0.55 7.53
C CYS A 57 -0.85 -0.15 8.88
N GLY A 58 -1.30 1.12 8.97
CA GLY A 58 -2.25 1.56 9.96
C GLY A 58 -3.69 1.20 9.55
N CYS A 59 -4.59 0.98 10.50
CA CYS A 59 -5.98 0.66 10.24
C CYS A 59 -6.91 1.67 10.91
N PHE A 60 -7.89 2.22 10.14
CA PHE A 60 -8.91 3.13 10.68
C PHE A 60 -10.06 2.39 11.36
N ASN A 61 -10.28 1.12 11.00
CA ASN A 61 -11.45 0.36 11.44
C ASN A 61 -11.09 -0.72 12.46
N ARG A 62 -11.57 -0.55 13.70
CA ARG A 62 -11.30 -1.46 14.81
C ARG A 62 -12.03 -2.81 14.72
N LYS A 63 -12.85 -3.06 13.68
CA LYS A 63 -13.39 -4.41 13.42
C LYS A 63 -12.30 -5.41 13.05
N TYR A 64 -11.17 -4.92 12.50
CA TYR A 64 -10.02 -5.74 12.17
C TYR A 64 -9.03 -5.77 13.33
N GLU A 65 -8.60 -6.96 13.69
CA GLU A 65 -7.57 -7.15 14.74
C GLU A 65 -6.18 -6.81 14.21
N LEU A 66 -5.28 -6.38 15.11
CA LEU A 66 -3.87 -6.17 14.76
C LEU A 66 -3.25 -7.51 14.31
N GLY A 67 -2.47 -7.47 13.23
CA GLY A 67 -1.91 -8.65 12.57
C GLY A 67 -2.78 -9.24 11.47
N THR A 68 -4.03 -8.77 11.29
CA THR A 68 -4.88 -9.18 10.16
C THR A 68 -4.24 -8.76 8.84
N LEU A 69 -4.32 -9.66 7.84
CA LEU A 69 -3.87 -9.41 6.47
C LEU A 69 -5.04 -8.98 5.60
N LEU A 70 -4.82 -7.96 4.79
CA LEU A 70 -5.81 -7.39 3.88
C LEU A 70 -5.20 -7.23 2.47
N ASN A 71 -6.05 -7.30 1.45
CA ASN A 71 -5.72 -6.90 0.08
C ASN A 71 -6.23 -5.48 -0.19
N ILE A 72 -5.34 -4.58 -0.56
CA ILE A 72 -5.71 -3.22 -0.92
C ILE A 72 -6.03 -3.20 -2.41
N SER A 73 -7.32 -3.28 -2.74
CA SER A 73 -7.79 -3.28 -4.14
C SER A 73 -8.06 -1.89 -4.70
N VAL A 74 -8.20 -0.88 -3.83
CA VAL A 74 -8.35 0.53 -4.18
C VAL A 74 -7.42 1.35 -3.32
N ASP A 75 -6.65 2.26 -3.91
CA ASP A 75 -5.75 3.15 -3.19
C ASP A 75 -5.84 4.59 -3.73
N ALA A 76 -5.46 5.57 -2.92
CA ALA A 76 -5.46 6.98 -3.31
C ALA A 76 -4.26 7.73 -2.71
N PHE A 77 -3.75 8.74 -3.42
CA PHE A 77 -2.82 9.72 -2.87
C PHE A 77 -3.59 10.71 -1.99
N ALA A 78 -3.58 10.49 -0.68
CA ALA A 78 -4.48 11.20 0.21
C ALA A 78 -3.95 12.55 0.73
N ASP A 79 -2.67 12.86 0.47
CA ASP A 79 -2.03 14.12 0.87
C ASP A 79 -1.37 14.86 -0.31
N LEU A 80 -1.73 14.49 -1.56
CA LEU A 80 -1.24 15.12 -2.77
C LEU A 80 -2.24 16.17 -3.26
N GLY A 81 -1.98 17.43 -2.95
CA GLY A 81 -2.88 18.55 -3.24
C GLY A 81 -2.44 19.85 -2.59
N ALA A 82 -3.38 20.71 -2.27
CA ALA A 82 -3.18 21.99 -1.58
C ALA A 82 -4.01 22.10 -0.30
N ASP A 83 -3.47 22.79 0.69
CA ASP A 83 -4.23 23.27 1.85
C ASP A 83 -4.74 24.68 1.54
N ASP A 84 -6.05 24.83 1.42
CA ASP A 84 -6.71 26.14 1.32
C ASP A 84 -7.39 26.49 2.63
N ASN A 85 -6.66 27.21 3.51
CA ASN A 85 -7.12 27.66 4.82
C ASN A 85 -7.67 26.53 5.71
N GLY A 86 -6.98 25.37 5.73
CA GLY A 86 -7.35 24.21 6.53
C GLY A 86 -8.34 23.27 5.84
N ARG A 87 -8.65 23.51 4.55
CA ARG A 87 -9.38 22.61 3.68
C ARG A 87 -8.40 22.00 2.67
N PHE A 88 -8.23 20.69 2.72
CA PHE A 88 -7.44 19.98 1.71
C PHE A 88 -8.23 19.88 0.40
N ILE A 89 -7.57 20.21 -0.71
CA ILE A 89 -8.09 20.07 -2.07
C ILE A 89 -7.08 19.21 -2.84
N ASP A 90 -7.51 18.06 -3.32
CA ASP A 90 -6.65 17.16 -4.11
C ASP A 90 -6.37 17.70 -5.52
N LEU A 91 -5.52 17.01 -6.28
CA LEU A 91 -5.14 17.41 -7.64
C LEU A 91 -6.33 17.55 -8.59
N PHE A 92 -7.36 16.73 -8.38
CA PHE A 92 -8.55 16.68 -9.22
C PHE A 92 -9.48 17.85 -8.91
N GLY A 93 -9.66 18.18 -7.63
CA GLY A 93 -10.38 19.37 -7.19
C GLY A 93 -9.71 20.69 -7.58
N LEU A 94 -8.37 20.68 -7.72
CA LEU A 94 -7.59 21.80 -8.26
C LEU A 94 -7.61 21.87 -9.79
N ASN A 95 -8.21 20.90 -10.49
CA ASN A 95 -8.20 20.76 -11.95
C ASN A 95 -6.78 20.69 -12.56
N LEU A 96 -5.81 20.15 -11.82
CA LEU A 96 -4.44 19.96 -12.29
C LEU A 96 -4.26 18.65 -13.07
N VAL A 97 -5.11 17.67 -12.78
CA VAL A 97 -5.14 16.33 -13.41
C VAL A 97 -6.59 15.93 -13.64
N ASP A 98 -6.90 15.29 -14.76
CA ASP A 98 -8.22 14.69 -14.97
C ASP A 98 -8.35 13.44 -14.07
N LYS A 99 -9.46 13.33 -13.36
CA LYS A 99 -9.71 12.21 -12.43
C LYS A 99 -9.82 10.84 -13.11
N ASN A 100 -9.96 10.81 -14.44
CA ASN A 100 -9.96 9.60 -15.27
C ASN A 100 -8.75 9.53 -16.21
N GLU A 101 -7.75 10.41 -16.04
CA GLU A 101 -6.45 10.25 -16.69
C GLU A 101 -5.73 9.05 -16.09
N ARG A 102 -5.31 8.13 -16.94
CA ARG A 102 -4.61 6.92 -16.49
C ARG A 102 -3.41 7.26 -15.59
N PRO A 103 -3.23 6.59 -14.45
CA PRO A 103 -3.91 5.34 -14.03
C PRO A 103 -5.16 5.54 -13.17
N PHE A 104 -5.75 6.73 -13.13
CA PHE A 104 -6.87 7.02 -12.25
C PHE A 104 -8.22 6.61 -12.84
N THR A 105 -9.12 6.24 -11.95
CA THR A 105 -10.55 6.06 -12.20
C THR A 105 -11.30 6.80 -11.10
N ASP A 106 -11.95 7.89 -11.44
CA ASP A 106 -12.61 8.82 -10.51
C ASP A 106 -11.69 9.29 -9.37
N GLY A 107 -10.40 9.54 -9.69
CA GLY A 107 -9.36 10.00 -8.76
C GLY A 107 -8.73 8.90 -7.90
N LEU A 108 -9.13 7.64 -8.07
CA LEU A 108 -8.62 6.49 -7.35
C LEU A 108 -7.76 5.61 -8.26
N ILE A 109 -6.88 4.81 -7.69
CA ILE A 109 -6.17 3.75 -8.40
C ILE A 109 -6.86 2.44 -8.01
N ILE A 110 -7.51 1.81 -8.99
CA ILE A 110 -8.30 0.60 -8.80
C ILE A 110 -7.56 -0.56 -9.43
N ASN A 111 -7.27 -1.58 -8.64
CA ASN A 111 -6.66 -2.80 -9.12
C ASN A 111 -7.73 -3.74 -9.68
N PHE A 112 -7.75 -3.90 -11.00
CA PHE A 112 -8.60 -4.85 -11.70
C PHE A 112 -7.94 -6.22 -11.90
N SER A 113 -6.71 -6.42 -11.42
CA SER A 113 -6.02 -7.70 -11.52
C SER A 113 -6.64 -8.70 -10.54
N HIS A 114 -7.26 -9.75 -11.05
CA HIS A 114 -7.67 -10.87 -10.21
C HIS A 114 -6.40 -11.61 -9.77
N ALA A 115 -6.04 -11.46 -8.51
CA ALA A 115 -4.91 -12.17 -7.96
C ALA A 115 -5.22 -13.67 -7.88
N PRO A 116 -4.35 -14.55 -8.39
CA PRO A 116 -4.52 -15.98 -8.22
C PRO A 116 -4.22 -16.45 -6.79
N PHE A 117 -4.06 -15.51 -5.87
CA PHE A 117 -3.52 -15.72 -4.54
C PHE A 117 -4.53 -15.39 -3.45
N GLY A 118 -5.01 -16.44 -2.76
CA GLY A 118 -5.67 -16.35 -1.45
C GLY A 118 -6.97 -15.52 -1.41
N ASN A 119 -7.80 -15.80 -0.42
CA ASN A 119 -9.04 -15.05 -0.18
C ASN A 119 -8.82 -14.00 0.92
N LEU A 120 -7.92 -13.03 0.70
CA LEU A 120 -7.85 -11.87 1.59
C LEU A 120 -9.02 -10.94 1.31
N GLU A 121 -9.58 -10.35 2.37
CA GLU A 121 -10.62 -9.34 2.23
C GLU A 121 -10.07 -8.13 1.47
N GLU A 122 -10.78 -7.71 0.42
CA GLU A 122 -10.44 -6.54 -0.37
C GLU A 122 -10.98 -5.28 0.28
N VAL A 123 -10.12 -4.27 0.42
CA VAL A 123 -10.44 -3.04 1.11
C VAL A 123 -9.87 -1.81 0.40
N VAL A 124 -10.41 -0.65 0.76
CA VAL A 124 -9.91 0.65 0.34
C VAL A 124 -8.76 1.08 1.26
N GLY A 125 -7.61 1.41 0.67
CA GLY A 125 -6.50 2.05 1.34
C GLY A 125 -6.31 3.50 0.92
N ILE A 126 -5.50 4.21 1.67
CA ILE A 126 -4.91 5.49 1.30
C ILE A 126 -3.40 5.47 1.52
N THR A 127 -2.73 6.30 0.74
CA THR A 127 -1.28 6.49 0.85
C THR A 127 -0.96 7.94 1.15
N VAL A 128 -0.10 8.14 2.14
CA VAL A 128 0.32 9.46 2.65
C VAL A 128 1.84 9.56 2.76
N ASN A 129 2.39 10.78 2.62
CA ASN A 129 3.80 11.05 2.93
C ASN A 129 4.04 11.21 4.44
N THR A 130 3.01 11.63 5.17
CA THR A 130 3.07 11.81 6.62
C THR A 130 2.00 10.95 7.28
N ALA A 131 2.45 9.88 7.98
CA ALA A 131 1.54 9.00 8.71
C ALA A 131 0.67 9.80 9.70
N SER A 132 -0.63 9.53 9.68
CA SER A 132 -1.63 10.25 10.43
C SER A 132 -1.45 10.06 11.95
N GLY A 133 -1.53 11.15 12.70
CA GLY A 133 -1.34 11.16 14.15
C GLY A 133 -2.09 12.30 14.85
N ASN A 134 -2.87 13.07 14.09
CA ASN A 134 -3.71 14.16 14.58
C ASN A 134 -5.17 13.85 14.31
N GLN A 135 -6.02 13.90 15.32
CA GLN A 135 -7.43 13.48 15.21
C GLN A 135 -8.18 14.26 14.13
N LYS A 136 -8.01 15.58 14.05
CA LYS A 136 -8.68 16.40 13.04
C LYS A 136 -8.32 15.96 11.61
N GLN A 137 -7.04 15.65 11.36
CA GLN A 137 -6.58 15.14 10.06
C GLN A 137 -7.17 13.76 9.78
N ILE A 138 -7.19 12.89 10.79
CA ILE A 138 -7.78 11.55 10.68
C ILE A 138 -9.26 11.65 10.27
N ASP A 139 -10.02 12.52 10.93
CA ASP A 139 -11.45 12.70 10.67
C ASP A 139 -11.69 13.18 9.21
N LEU A 140 -10.87 14.11 8.71
CA LEU A 140 -10.94 14.60 7.33
C LEU A 140 -10.64 13.48 6.31
N LEU A 141 -9.63 12.66 6.55
CA LEU A 141 -9.30 11.53 5.67
C LEU A 141 -10.41 10.47 5.66
N VAL A 142 -11.00 10.20 6.83
CA VAL A 142 -12.13 9.26 6.95
C VAL A 142 -13.37 9.79 6.22
N GLU A 143 -13.66 11.08 6.35
CA GLU A 143 -14.78 11.72 5.65
C GLU A 143 -14.62 11.65 4.13
N GLN A 144 -13.42 12.00 3.63
CA GLN A 144 -13.14 12.11 2.20
C GLN A 144 -13.02 10.76 1.50
N TYR A 145 -12.25 9.82 2.07
CA TYR A 145 -11.88 8.57 1.39
C TYR A 145 -12.56 7.32 1.97
N LYS A 146 -13.11 7.39 3.18
CA LYS A 146 -13.67 6.23 3.92
C LYS A 146 -12.72 5.04 3.92
N PRO A 147 -11.44 5.22 4.20
CA PRO A 147 -10.44 4.20 4.05
C PRO A 147 -10.51 3.18 5.18
N VAL A 148 -10.04 1.97 4.89
CA VAL A 148 -9.79 0.94 5.91
C VAL A 148 -8.35 1.02 6.39
N THR A 149 -7.39 1.30 5.49
CA THR A 149 -5.96 1.30 5.81
C THR A 149 -5.23 2.55 5.35
N GLU A 150 -4.09 2.82 6.00
CA GLU A 150 -3.14 3.87 5.63
C GLU A 150 -1.74 3.26 5.46
N SER A 151 -1.07 3.57 4.36
CA SER A 151 0.33 3.21 4.10
C SER A 151 1.13 4.42 3.59
N MET A 152 2.44 4.25 3.36
CA MET A 152 3.29 5.30 2.81
C MET A 152 3.77 5.01 1.38
N GLU A 153 3.39 3.87 0.78
CA GLU A 153 3.90 3.40 -0.52
C GLU A 153 2.82 2.94 -1.49
N GLY A 154 1.67 2.52 -0.97
CA GLY A 154 0.70 1.71 -1.70
C GLY A 154 0.23 2.31 -3.01
N ALA A 155 -0.24 3.55 -3.01
CA ALA A 155 -0.70 4.23 -4.23
C ALA A 155 0.45 4.43 -5.24
N ALA A 156 1.69 4.73 -4.76
CA ALA A 156 2.83 4.87 -5.66
C ALA A 156 3.23 3.54 -6.31
N PHE A 157 3.13 2.44 -5.56
CA PHE A 157 3.32 1.10 -6.11
C PHE A 157 2.26 0.78 -7.17
N ALA A 158 0.98 0.96 -6.84
CA ALA A 158 -0.13 0.71 -7.75
C ALA A 158 -0.05 1.59 -9.00
N TYR A 159 0.28 2.87 -8.84
CA TYR A 159 0.49 3.84 -9.92
C TYR A 159 1.51 3.32 -10.95
N VAL A 160 2.67 2.88 -10.48
CA VAL A 160 3.71 2.33 -11.37
C VAL A 160 3.23 1.05 -12.05
N CYS A 161 2.64 0.11 -11.32
CA CYS A 161 2.14 -1.13 -11.90
C CYS A 161 1.08 -0.90 -12.97
N GLU A 162 0.14 0.03 -12.73
CA GLU A 162 -0.88 0.39 -13.72
C GLU A 162 -0.25 1.00 -14.98
N LEU A 163 0.71 1.91 -14.87
CA LEU A 163 1.36 2.53 -16.03
C LEU A 163 2.18 1.51 -16.83
N GLU A 164 2.81 0.56 -16.16
CA GLU A 164 3.60 -0.52 -16.77
C GLU A 164 2.74 -1.72 -17.25
N ASN A 165 1.40 -1.68 -17.07
CA ASN A 165 0.48 -2.80 -17.35
C ASN A 165 0.85 -4.10 -16.62
N ALA A 166 1.43 -3.98 -15.45
CA ALA A 166 1.82 -5.13 -14.63
C ALA A 166 0.65 -5.63 -13.79
N LYS A 167 0.49 -6.96 -13.69
CA LYS A 167 -0.48 -7.56 -12.77
C LYS A 167 0.08 -7.54 -11.35
N TYR A 168 -0.73 -7.11 -10.38
CA TYR A 168 -0.24 -6.94 -9.01
C TYR A 168 -1.29 -7.21 -7.94
N VAL A 169 -0.83 -7.31 -6.71
CA VAL A 169 -1.64 -7.27 -5.49
C VAL A 169 -0.93 -6.46 -4.41
N GLN A 170 -1.69 -5.78 -3.56
CA GLN A 170 -1.16 -5.12 -2.37
C GLN A 170 -1.60 -5.87 -1.11
N ILE A 171 -0.66 -6.51 -0.42
CA ILE A 171 -0.90 -7.23 0.83
C ILE A 171 -0.37 -6.40 1.99
N ARG A 172 -1.25 -6.07 2.93
CA ARG A 172 -0.90 -5.31 4.12
C ARG A 172 -1.28 -6.07 5.38
N ALA A 173 -0.35 -6.12 6.34
CA ALA A 173 -0.62 -6.58 7.70
C ALA A 173 -0.84 -5.39 8.62
N ILE A 174 -1.92 -5.39 9.39
CA ILE A 174 -2.26 -4.30 10.30
C ILE A 174 -1.29 -4.28 11.48
N SER A 175 -0.47 -3.23 11.58
CA SER A 175 0.51 -3.05 12.67
C SER A 175 -0.01 -2.21 13.82
N ASN A 176 -0.93 -1.29 13.53
CA ASN A 176 -1.49 -0.34 14.49
C ASN A 176 -2.82 0.21 14.02
N TYR A 177 -3.56 0.82 14.93
CA TYR A 177 -4.69 1.66 14.53
C TYR A 177 -4.22 3.09 14.22
N VAL A 178 -4.90 3.73 13.25
CA VAL A 178 -4.70 5.15 12.94
C VAL A 178 -5.42 5.97 14.00
N GLU A 179 -4.64 6.51 14.92
CA GLU A 179 -5.11 7.26 16.08
C GLU A 179 -4.04 8.29 16.50
N PRO A 180 -4.32 9.22 17.40
CA PRO A 180 -3.29 10.06 18.01
C PRO A 180 -2.11 9.23 18.50
N ARG A 181 -0.90 9.55 18.01
CA ARG A 181 0.26 8.68 17.98
C ARG A 181 0.63 8.12 19.37
N ASN A 182 0.42 6.81 19.56
CA ASN A 182 0.91 6.05 20.71
C ASN A 182 1.56 4.74 20.23
N LYS A 183 2.90 4.69 20.25
CA LYS A 183 3.67 3.53 19.77
C LYS A 183 3.55 2.28 20.67
N GLU A 184 3.11 2.42 21.91
CA GLU A 184 2.92 1.30 22.83
C GLU A 184 1.80 0.36 22.37
N ASN A 185 0.83 0.91 21.62
CA ASN A 185 -0.29 0.14 21.04
C ASN A 185 0.09 -0.62 19.77
N TRP A 186 1.29 -0.43 19.25
CA TRP A 186 1.72 -1.04 17.98
C TRP A 186 2.11 -2.50 18.16
N LYS A 187 1.67 -3.36 17.24
CA LYS A 187 2.00 -4.79 17.19
C LYS A 187 2.81 -5.12 15.93
N MET A 188 3.85 -4.30 15.68
CA MET A 188 4.70 -4.41 14.49
C MET A 188 5.27 -5.84 14.31
N GLY A 189 5.78 -6.45 15.38
CA GLY A 189 6.33 -7.81 15.32
C GLY A 189 5.30 -8.85 14.92
N LEU A 190 4.03 -8.73 15.39
CA LEU A 190 2.94 -9.61 15.00
C LEU A 190 2.58 -9.43 13.52
N ALA A 191 2.44 -8.19 13.07
CA ALA A 191 2.10 -7.87 11.69
C ALA A 191 3.17 -8.41 10.71
N VAL A 192 4.45 -8.16 10.99
CA VAL A 192 5.58 -8.65 10.17
C VAL A 192 5.63 -10.17 10.16
N LYS A 193 5.43 -10.83 11.31
CA LYS A 193 5.39 -12.29 11.39
C LYS A 193 4.27 -12.85 10.49
N ASN A 194 3.04 -12.38 10.66
CA ASN A 194 1.89 -12.88 9.91
C ASN A 194 2.06 -12.64 8.40
N LEU A 195 2.62 -11.48 8.01
CA LEU A 195 2.93 -11.16 6.62
C LEU A 195 3.91 -12.17 6.01
N ASN A 196 5.00 -12.47 6.70
CA ASN A 196 6.01 -13.40 6.20
C ASN A 196 5.48 -14.84 6.14
N GLU A 197 4.75 -15.30 7.16
CA GLU A 197 4.11 -16.63 7.14
C GLU A 197 3.15 -16.77 5.97
N TYR A 198 2.37 -15.73 5.68
CA TYR A 198 1.46 -15.72 4.54
C TYR A 198 2.22 -15.76 3.20
N LEU A 199 3.26 -14.93 3.02
CA LEU A 199 4.07 -14.92 1.79
C LEU A 199 4.75 -16.27 1.54
N ILE A 200 5.28 -16.90 2.59
CA ILE A 200 5.91 -18.22 2.50
C ILE A 200 4.89 -19.27 2.06
N GLY A 201 3.73 -19.33 2.72
CA GLY A 201 2.68 -20.27 2.35
C GLY A 201 2.08 -20.04 0.95
N LEU A 202 2.15 -18.81 0.44
CA LEU A 202 1.64 -18.42 -0.86
C LEU A 202 2.59 -18.78 -2.01
N LEU A 203 3.90 -18.71 -1.78
CA LEU A 203 4.93 -18.75 -2.83
C LEU A 203 5.83 -20.00 -2.76
N GLN A 204 5.63 -20.89 -1.79
CA GLN A 204 6.21 -22.24 -1.79
C GLN A 204 5.50 -23.09 -2.83
#